data_d5544a7f36fd6bf5265f0e0f742d68eb
#
_entry.id   d5544a7f36fd6bf5265f0e0f742d68eb
#
_cell.length_a   1.000
_cell.length_b   1.000
_cell.length_c   1.000
_cell.angle_alpha   90.00
_cell.angle_beta   90.00
_cell.angle_gamma   90.00
#
_symmetry.space_group_name_H-M   'P 1'
#
loop_
_entity.id
_entity.type
_entity.pdbx_description
1 polymer ?
#
loop_
_entity_poly.entity_id
_entity_poly.type
_entity_poly.pdbx_seq_one_letter_code
_entity_poly.pdbx_strand_id
1 'polypeptide(L)'
;MRAGECGRKFVLCCSNMYRIVLVCRGVPPHVGAAGARDIFEEFRHRSWHENVKCVWDGSQLILQAENDFDSNGLALLDEFSDSISACIEVGFDGDIQILSVTSL
;
A
#
# COMPACT_ATOMS: atom_id res chain seq x y z
N MET A 1 -9.80 33.09 5.42
CA MET A 1 -9.18 32.25 5.14
C MET A 1 -8.75 31.95 5.10
N ARG A 2 -8.77 32.09 5.29
CA ARG A 2 -8.10 31.25 5.05
C ARG A 2 -7.70 31.02 4.74
N ALA A 3 -8.30 31.85 4.68
CA ALA A 3 -7.58 31.07 4.16
C ALA A 3 -7.27 30.70 4.02
N GLY A 4 -7.65 31.13 4.23
CA GLY A 4 -7.19 30.21 3.89
C GLY A 4 -6.86 29.94 3.90
N GLU A 5 -6.90 29.99 4.11
CA GLU A 5 -6.38 29.34 3.82
C GLU A 5 -5.93 28.83 3.65
N CYS A 6 -6.60 29.52 3.67
CA CYS A 6 -5.94 28.70 3.27
C CYS A 6 -5.74 28.35 3.18
N GLY A 7 -5.97 28.91 3.47
CA GLY A 7 -5.64 27.98 3.10
C GLY A 7 -5.34 27.75 3.15
N ARG A 8 -5.57 27.66 3.11
CA ARG A 8 -5.12 26.95 2.99
C ARG A 8 -4.64 26.50 3.19
N LYS A 9 -4.98 26.88 3.23
CA LYS A 9 -4.44 26.06 3.32
C LYS A 9 -3.85 25.71 3.44
N PHE A 10 -4.07 26.26 3.78
CA PHE A 10 -3.30 25.46 3.81
C PHE A 10 -2.80 25.08 3.95
N VAL A 11 -3.35 25.83 3.99
CA VAL A 11 -2.64 25.13 3.99
C VAL A 11 -2.20 24.82 4.14
N LEU A 12 -2.31 24.96 4.26
CA LEU A 12 -1.71 24.43 4.31
C LEU A 12 -1.44 23.85 4.18
N CYS A 13 -1.63 23.93 4.23
CA CYS A 13 -1.16 23.35 3.94
C CYS A 13 -1.00 22.44 3.47
N CYS A 14 -0.76 22.50 3.31
CA CYS A 14 -0.52 21.36 2.50
C CYS A 14 -0.26 20.09 3.28
N SER A 15 -1.08 19.09 3.14
CA SER A 15 -0.82 17.80 3.71
C SER A 15 0.29 17.14 2.91
N ASN A 16 1.30 16.60 3.61
CA ASN A 16 2.33 15.79 2.99
C ASN A 16 1.74 14.44 2.64
N MET A 17 1.93 14.03 1.40
CA MET A 17 1.53 12.70 0.96
C MET A 17 2.78 11.85 0.77
N TYR A 18 2.65 10.58 1.06
CA TYR A 18 3.74 9.61 0.90
C TYR A 18 3.30 8.52 -0.06
N ARG A 19 4.14 8.21 -1.01
CA ARG A 19 3.94 7.04 -1.87
C ARG A 19 4.80 5.91 -1.34
N ILE A 20 4.17 4.81 -1.00
CA ILE A 20 4.82 3.67 -0.38
C ILE A 20 4.73 2.50 -1.33
N VAL A 21 5.86 1.85 -1.59
CA VAL A 21 5.93 0.66 -2.44
C VAL A 21 6.49 -0.49 -1.62
N LEU A 22 5.73 -1.57 -1.54
CA LEU A 22 6.11 -2.78 -0.82
C LEU A 22 6.19 -3.94 -1.80
N VAL A 23 6.99 -4.93 -1.43
CA VAL A 23 7.11 -6.16 -2.22
C VAL A 23 6.97 -7.36 -1.29
N CYS A 24 6.31 -8.42 -1.79
CA CYS A 24 6.23 -9.70 -1.11
C CYS A 24 6.80 -10.78 -2.02
N ARG A 25 7.87 -11.41 -1.58
CA ARG A 25 8.53 -12.49 -2.31
C ARG A 25 8.10 -13.83 -1.74
N GLY A 26 8.28 -14.88 -2.52
CA GLY A 26 7.98 -16.23 -2.08
C GLY A 26 6.55 -16.66 -2.30
N VAL A 27 5.72 -15.82 -2.91
CA VAL A 27 4.34 -16.18 -3.23
C VAL A 27 4.34 -17.28 -4.28
N PRO A 28 3.58 -18.38 -4.05
CA PRO A 28 3.50 -19.44 -5.04
C PRO A 28 2.94 -18.89 -6.37
N PRO A 29 3.60 -19.20 -7.50
CA PRO A 29 3.17 -18.61 -8.78
C PRO A 29 1.72 -18.87 -9.16
N HIS A 30 1.17 -20.00 -8.76
CA HIS A 30 -0.20 -20.38 -9.14
C HIS A 30 -1.27 -19.54 -8.44
N VAL A 31 -0.91 -18.78 -7.39
CA VAL A 31 -1.86 -17.92 -6.67
C VAL A 31 -1.49 -16.43 -6.76
N GLY A 32 -0.40 -16.11 -7.44
CA GLY A 32 0.11 -14.72 -7.45
C GLY A 32 -0.87 -13.73 -8.06
N ALA A 33 -1.37 -14.01 -9.26
CA ALA A 33 -2.27 -13.09 -9.97
C ALA A 33 -3.61 -12.95 -9.25
N ALA A 34 -4.19 -14.05 -8.77
CA ALA A 34 -5.44 -14.02 -8.02
C ALA A 34 -5.26 -13.29 -6.69
N GLY A 35 -4.16 -13.55 -6.00
CA GLY A 35 -3.83 -12.87 -4.75
C GLY A 35 -3.71 -11.36 -4.94
N ALA A 36 -3.07 -10.93 -6.02
CA ALA A 36 -2.94 -9.51 -6.31
C ALA A 36 -4.32 -8.84 -6.49
N ARG A 37 -5.23 -9.50 -7.19
CA ARG A 37 -6.59 -8.98 -7.37
C ARG A 37 -7.34 -8.87 -6.06
N ASP A 38 -7.27 -9.90 -5.23
CA ASP A 38 -7.98 -9.95 -3.96
C ASP A 38 -7.45 -8.90 -2.98
N ILE A 39 -6.14 -8.73 -2.94
CA ILE A 39 -5.51 -7.72 -2.09
C ILE A 39 -5.88 -6.32 -2.58
N PHE A 40 -5.84 -6.09 -3.89
CA PHE A 40 -6.26 -4.82 -4.45
C PHE A 40 -7.71 -4.49 -4.05
N GLU A 41 -8.61 -5.47 -4.14
CA GLU A 41 -10.02 -5.25 -3.76
C GLU A 41 -10.16 -4.86 -2.29
N GLU A 42 -9.38 -5.47 -1.41
CA GLU A 42 -9.39 -5.10 -0.01
C GLU A 42 -8.91 -3.65 0.21
N PHE A 43 -7.80 -3.30 -0.42
CA PHE A 43 -7.20 -1.98 -0.20
C PHE A 43 -8.00 -0.86 -0.83
N ARG A 44 -8.65 -1.08 -1.96
CA ARG A 44 -9.40 -0.02 -2.61
C ARG A 44 -10.63 0.44 -1.82
N HIS A 45 -11.09 -0.36 -0.85
CA HIS A 45 -12.18 0.01 0.03
C HIS A 45 -11.72 0.81 1.25
N ARG A 46 -10.41 0.98 1.43
CA ARG A 46 -9.85 1.73 2.55
C ARG A 46 -9.68 3.18 2.13
N SER A 47 -10.57 4.03 2.63
CA SER A 47 -10.65 5.44 2.19
C SER A 47 -9.40 6.27 2.55
N TRP A 48 -8.56 5.78 3.46
CA TRP A 48 -7.34 6.48 3.85
C TRP A 48 -6.16 6.23 2.91
N HIS A 49 -6.31 5.35 1.94
CA HIS A 49 -5.29 5.12 0.92
C HIS A 49 -5.77 5.63 -0.43
N GLU A 50 -4.85 6.23 -1.20
CA GLU A 50 -5.11 6.70 -2.55
C GLU A 50 -4.16 6.01 -3.52
N ASN A 51 -4.55 5.97 -4.78
CA ASN A 51 -3.74 5.43 -5.87
C ASN A 51 -3.20 4.04 -5.57
N VAL A 52 -4.08 3.18 -5.04
CA VAL A 52 -3.72 1.81 -4.71
C VAL A 52 -3.49 1.00 -5.97
N LYS A 53 -2.40 0.25 -5.99
CA LYS A 53 -2.09 -0.72 -7.05
C LYS A 53 -1.54 -1.96 -6.38
N CYS A 54 -1.99 -3.12 -6.81
CA CYS A 54 -1.40 -4.38 -6.39
C CYS A 54 -1.26 -5.26 -7.62
N VAL A 55 -0.04 -5.63 -7.95
CA VAL A 55 0.25 -6.37 -9.17
C VAL A 55 1.12 -7.57 -8.87
N TRP A 56 0.99 -8.60 -9.72
CA TRP A 56 1.86 -9.76 -9.74
C TRP A 56 2.75 -9.63 -10.97
N ASP A 57 4.07 -9.56 -10.76
CA ASP A 57 5.01 -9.34 -11.87
C ASP A 57 5.58 -10.64 -12.46
N GLY A 58 5.07 -11.78 -12.02
CA GLY A 58 5.55 -13.10 -12.43
C GLY A 58 6.42 -13.77 -11.38
N SER A 59 6.91 -13.03 -10.40
CA SER A 59 7.76 -13.58 -9.35
C SER A 59 7.45 -13.04 -7.95
N GLN A 60 6.80 -11.88 -7.87
CA GLN A 60 6.51 -11.25 -6.58
C GLN A 60 5.27 -10.38 -6.66
N LEU A 61 4.65 -10.16 -5.49
CA LEU A 61 3.56 -9.18 -5.37
C LEU A 61 4.14 -7.82 -5.07
N ILE A 62 3.60 -6.78 -5.71
CA ILE A 62 4.01 -5.40 -5.48
C ILE A 62 2.76 -4.61 -5.11
N LEU A 63 2.79 -3.97 -3.94
CA LEU A 63 1.71 -3.10 -3.49
C LEU A 63 2.21 -1.67 -3.46
N GLN A 64 1.45 -0.77 -4.06
CA GLN A 64 1.68 0.66 -3.96
C GLN A 64 0.44 1.33 -3.40
N ALA A 65 0.63 2.27 -2.48
CA ALA A 65 -0.45 3.09 -1.96
C ALA A 65 0.10 4.45 -1.54
N GLU A 66 -0.80 5.44 -1.49
CA GLU A 66 -0.45 6.78 -1.06
C GLU A 66 -1.35 7.18 0.10
N ASN A 67 -0.78 7.82 1.10
CA ASN A 67 -1.52 8.36 2.24
C ASN A 67 -0.74 9.52 2.87
N ASP A 68 -1.34 10.16 3.86
CA ASP A 68 -0.77 11.36 4.47
C ASP A 68 -0.24 11.11 5.89
N PHE A 69 -0.12 9.86 6.32
CA PHE A 69 0.25 9.57 7.71
C PHE A 69 1.42 8.59 7.87
N ASP A 70 1.65 7.74 6.89
CA ASP A 70 2.58 6.61 7.03
C ASP A 70 3.95 6.94 6.47
N SER A 71 4.68 7.82 7.18
CA SER A 71 5.94 8.37 6.69
C SER A 71 7.07 7.35 6.58
N ASN A 72 6.95 6.19 7.21
CA ASN A 72 7.97 5.14 7.16
C ASN A 72 7.49 3.83 6.50
N GLY A 73 6.21 3.78 6.10
CA GLY A 73 5.67 2.60 5.43
C GLY A 73 5.29 1.45 6.36
N LEU A 74 5.50 1.57 7.65
CA LEU A 74 5.27 0.45 8.58
C LEU A 74 3.79 0.13 8.75
N ALA A 75 2.92 1.15 8.72
CA ALA A 75 1.48 0.91 8.81
C ALA A 75 0.97 0.13 7.61
N LEU A 76 1.40 0.52 6.41
CA LEU A 76 1.03 -0.19 5.19
C LEU A 76 1.59 -1.61 5.18
N LEU A 77 2.81 -1.78 5.70
CA LEU A 77 3.43 -3.11 5.80
C LEU A 77 2.58 -4.04 6.66
N ASP A 78 2.10 -3.57 7.80
CA ASP A 78 1.22 -4.36 8.67
C ASP A 78 -0.08 -4.72 7.96
N GLU A 79 -0.70 -3.77 7.28
CA GLU A 79 -1.95 -4.00 6.54
C GLU A 79 -1.73 -5.00 5.41
N PHE A 80 -0.61 -4.89 4.70
CA PHE A 80 -0.27 -5.81 3.62
C PHE A 80 -0.06 -7.23 4.15
N SER A 81 0.63 -7.36 5.28
CA SER A 81 0.85 -8.65 5.92
C SER A 81 -0.48 -9.31 6.28
N ASP A 82 -1.40 -8.54 6.86
CA ASP A 82 -2.73 -9.05 7.21
C ASP A 82 -3.52 -9.47 5.97
N SER A 83 -3.47 -8.68 4.90
CA SER A 83 -4.16 -9.00 3.66
C SER A 83 -3.58 -10.25 3.00
N ILE A 84 -2.27 -10.40 3.02
CA ILE A 84 -1.63 -11.61 2.49
C ILE A 84 -2.10 -12.83 3.27
N SER A 85 -2.15 -12.73 4.59
CA SER A 85 -2.61 -13.85 5.43
C SER A 85 -4.06 -14.22 5.14
N ALA A 86 -4.89 -13.25 4.78
CA ALA A 86 -6.30 -13.47 4.47
C ALA A 86 -6.54 -13.98 3.06
N CYS A 87 -5.73 -13.55 2.10
CA CYS A 87 -5.97 -13.77 0.67
C CYS A 87 -5.08 -14.85 0.05
N ILE A 88 -3.96 -15.18 0.68
CA ILE A 88 -3.00 -16.15 0.16
C ILE A 88 -3.06 -17.42 1.01
N GLU A 89 -2.75 -18.50 0.37
CA GLU A 89 -2.87 -19.86 0.91
C GLU A 89 -2.20 -20.01 2.29
N VAL A 90 -2.85 -20.79 3.15
CA VAL A 90 -2.35 -21.11 4.49
C VAL A 90 -0.96 -21.77 4.41
N GLY A 91 -0.07 -21.34 5.29
CA GLY A 91 1.29 -21.89 5.32
C GLY A 91 2.26 -21.12 4.47
N PHE A 92 1.80 -20.07 3.78
CA PHE A 92 2.69 -19.21 3.03
C PHE A 92 3.59 -18.42 4.00
N ASP A 93 4.89 -18.49 3.77
CA ASP A 93 5.89 -17.82 4.59
C ASP A 93 6.63 -16.83 3.70
N GLY A 94 5.95 -15.75 3.35
CA GLY A 94 6.48 -14.76 2.42
C GLY A 94 7.37 -13.73 3.10
N ASP A 95 8.25 -13.15 2.30
CA ASP A 95 9.15 -12.10 2.74
C ASP A 95 8.63 -10.75 2.22
N ILE A 96 8.17 -9.91 3.15
CA ILE A 96 7.62 -8.59 2.82
C ILE A 96 8.66 -7.53 3.14
N GLN A 97 8.93 -6.66 2.18
CA GLN A 97 9.92 -5.59 2.34
C GLN A 97 9.36 -4.26 1.82
N ILE A 98 9.80 -3.17 2.44
CA ILE A 98 9.53 -1.83 1.95
C ILE A 98 10.58 -1.51 0.88
N LEU A 99 10.14 -1.29 -0.36
CA LEU A 99 11.06 -0.90 -1.43
C LEU A 99 11.35 0.60 -1.38
N SER A 100 10.32 1.41 -1.16
CA SER A 100 10.51 2.86 -1.13
C SER A 100 9.39 3.55 -0.39
N VAL A 101 9.70 4.69 0.20
CA VAL A 101 8.73 5.65 0.71
C VAL A 101 9.17 6.99 0.15
N THR A 102 8.31 7.62 -0.64
CA THR A 102 8.62 8.87 -1.31
C THR A 102 7.66 9.95 -0.82
N SER A 103 8.21 11.06 -0.37
CA SER A 103 7.40 12.23 -0.02
C SER A 103 7.00 12.94 -1.32
N LEU A 104 5.72 13.18 -1.47
CA LEU A 104 5.18 13.76 -2.70
C LEU A 104 4.99 15.28 -2.64
#